data_1e1fc2bdb282dea3a899a88fd08bbb5a
#
_entry.id   1e1fc2bdb282dea3a899a88fd08bbb5a
#
_cell.length_a   1.000
_cell.length_b   1.000
_cell.length_c   1.000
_cell.angle_alpha   90.00
_cell.angle_beta   90.00
_cell.angle_gamma   90.00
#
_symmetry.space_group_name_H-M   'P 1'
#
loop_
_entity.id
_entity.type
_entity.pdbx_description
1 polymer ?
#
loop_
_entity_poly.entity_id
_entity_poly.type
_entity_poly.pdbx_seq_one_letter_code
_entity_poly.pdbx_strand_id
1 'polypeptide(L)'
;DVCSSDLVSAALWGSAGILPISWMYIRMIGGAGLRRASQVALLSANLIAERLDPHFPVLYRGAGGRVAHECILDLRPLKRSAGLEVDDLAKRLMDYGFHAPTVSWPVAGTVMVEPTESESLEELSRFCDAMIAIRAEAAAIESGAADPLHNPLKGAPHTLALVTADAWERPYSREQAAFPAGPEQRRSKFWPAVARIDNAFGDRNLICTCPSVEDLAVPVRSEEHTSELQ
;
A
#
# COMPACT_ATOMS: atom_id res chain seq x y z
N ASP A 1 -12.74 -14.97 -24.31
CA ASP A 1 -12.40 -14.43 -22.99
C ASP A 1 -11.10 -15.00 -22.45
N VAL A 2 -10.04 -14.72 -23.19
CA VAL A 2 -8.70 -15.29 -22.95
C VAL A 2 -8.03 -14.66 -21.72
N CYS A 3 -8.56 -13.54 -21.22
CA CYS A 3 -7.94 -12.80 -20.11
C CYS A 3 -8.56 -13.07 -18.74
N SER A 4 -9.66 -13.80 -18.62
CA SER A 4 -10.40 -13.83 -17.36
C SER A 4 -10.39 -15.13 -16.58
N SER A 5 -10.12 -16.26 -17.17
CA SER A 5 -10.34 -17.50 -16.43
C SER A 5 -9.15 -18.45 -16.35
N ASP A 6 -8.16 -18.27 -17.19
CA ASP A 6 -7.14 -19.29 -17.38
C ASP A 6 -5.72 -18.84 -17.08
N LEU A 7 -5.57 -17.74 -16.38
CA LEU A 7 -4.32 -17.41 -15.68
C LEU A 7 -4.12 -18.34 -14.49
N VAL A 8 -4.36 -19.60 -14.73
CA VAL A 8 -3.80 -20.64 -13.89
C VAL A 8 -2.31 -20.51 -14.07
N SER A 9 -1.58 -20.36 -12.97
CA SER A 9 -0.14 -20.54 -12.99
C SER A 9 0.18 -21.74 -13.87
N ALA A 10 1.25 -21.70 -14.65
CA ALA A 10 1.66 -22.75 -15.58
C ALA A 10 1.80 -24.15 -14.93
N ALA A 11 1.60 -24.28 -13.63
CA ALA A 11 1.61 -25.50 -12.87
C ALA A 11 0.21 -25.82 -12.33
N LEU A 12 -0.38 -26.93 -12.79
CA LEU A 12 -1.69 -27.43 -12.35
C LEU A 12 -1.84 -27.59 -10.83
N TRP A 13 -0.73 -27.85 -10.13
CA TRP A 13 -0.67 -28.15 -8.70
C TRP A 13 -0.03 -27.01 -7.88
N GLY A 14 0.05 -25.83 -8.42
CA GLY A 14 0.72 -24.68 -7.82
C GLY A 14 2.21 -24.64 -8.15
N SER A 15 2.88 -23.60 -7.63
CA SER A 15 4.30 -23.34 -7.90
C SER A 15 5.17 -24.02 -6.84
N ALA A 16 5.73 -25.18 -7.17
CA ALA A 16 6.65 -25.90 -6.26
C ALA A 16 7.91 -25.10 -5.91
N GLY A 17 8.29 -24.13 -6.74
CA GLY A 17 9.45 -23.24 -6.50
C GLY A 17 9.35 -22.36 -5.26
N ILE A 18 8.16 -22.20 -4.68
CA ILE A 18 8.00 -21.45 -3.41
C ILE A 18 8.36 -22.29 -2.17
N LEU A 19 8.31 -23.60 -2.25
CA LEU A 19 8.59 -24.48 -1.10
C LEU A 19 10.00 -24.35 -0.55
N PRO A 20 11.07 -24.22 -1.36
CA PRO A 20 12.43 -23.96 -0.87
C PRO A 20 12.55 -22.68 -0.03
N ILE A 21 11.74 -21.65 -0.29
CA ILE A 21 11.75 -20.38 0.47
C ILE A 21 11.41 -20.66 1.93
N SER A 22 10.28 -21.30 2.19
CA SER A 22 9.86 -21.67 3.56
C SER A 22 10.83 -22.64 4.21
N TRP A 23 11.34 -23.62 3.45
CA TRP A 23 12.32 -24.57 3.96
C TRP A 23 13.63 -23.89 4.37
N MET A 24 14.16 -23.00 3.54
CA MET A 24 15.37 -22.23 3.84
C MET A 24 15.17 -21.34 5.06
N TYR A 25 14.05 -20.62 5.13
CA TYR A 25 13.72 -19.76 6.27
C TYR A 25 13.72 -20.54 7.59
N ILE A 26 13.03 -21.70 7.62
CA ILE A 26 12.98 -22.58 8.79
C ILE A 26 14.37 -23.09 9.14
N ARG A 27 15.18 -23.51 8.15
CA ARG A 27 16.54 -24.01 8.35
C ARG A 27 17.48 -22.94 8.88
N MET A 28 17.33 -21.69 8.44
CA MET A 28 18.18 -20.57 8.85
C MET A 28 17.95 -20.16 10.30
N ILE A 29 16.68 -20.04 10.72
CA ILE A 29 16.35 -19.48 12.03
C ILE A 29 16.00 -20.55 13.09
N GLY A 30 15.68 -21.76 12.67
CA GLY A 30 15.34 -22.88 13.56
C GLY A 30 14.09 -22.64 14.41
N GLY A 31 13.76 -23.60 15.28
CA GLY A 31 12.54 -23.51 16.10
C GLY A 31 12.53 -22.36 17.11
N ALA A 32 13.70 -22.01 17.65
CA ALA A 32 13.83 -20.87 18.56
C ALA A 32 13.63 -19.53 17.83
N GLY A 33 14.19 -19.40 16.63
CA GLY A 33 14.01 -18.23 15.77
C GLY A 33 12.57 -18.05 15.32
N LEU A 34 11.89 -19.11 14.89
CA LEU A 34 10.47 -19.08 14.53
C LEU A 34 9.59 -18.60 15.70
N ARG A 35 9.84 -19.11 16.90
CA ARG A 35 9.14 -18.64 18.11
C ARG A 35 9.40 -17.15 18.35
N ARG A 36 10.65 -16.71 18.23
CA ARG A 36 11.03 -15.32 18.43
C ARG A 36 10.38 -14.41 17.39
N ALA A 37 10.37 -14.80 16.11
CA ALA A 37 9.71 -14.09 15.04
C ALA A 37 8.21 -13.89 15.35
N SER A 38 7.50 -14.95 15.73
CA SER A 38 6.08 -14.85 16.10
C SER A 38 5.85 -13.93 17.31
N GLN A 39 6.71 -13.98 18.31
CA GLN A 39 6.61 -13.08 19.48
C GLN A 39 6.83 -11.62 19.11
N VAL A 40 7.79 -11.33 18.22
CA VAL A 40 8.04 -9.97 17.73
C VAL A 40 6.88 -9.47 16.88
N ALA A 41 6.33 -10.29 15.98
CA ALA A 41 5.17 -9.93 15.19
C ALA A 41 3.95 -9.55 16.07
N LEU A 42 3.66 -10.37 17.08
CA LEU A 42 2.60 -10.07 18.07
C LEU A 42 2.88 -8.75 18.83
N LEU A 43 4.11 -8.54 19.26
CA LEU A 43 4.49 -7.33 19.97
C LEU A 43 4.37 -6.08 19.09
N SER A 44 4.83 -6.15 17.85
CA SER A 44 4.78 -5.06 16.88
C SER A 44 3.33 -4.66 16.55
N ALA A 45 2.46 -5.63 16.31
CA ALA A 45 1.04 -5.35 16.04
C ALA A 45 0.34 -4.72 17.25
N ASN A 46 0.65 -5.18 18.47
CA ASN A 46 0.08 -4.60 19.68
C ASN A 46 0.62 -3.20 19.96
N LEU A 47 1.89 -2.91 19.66
CA LEU A 47 2.45 -1.56 19.74
C LEU A 47 1.71 -0.58 18.84
N ILE A 48 1.48 -0.97 17.58
CA ILE A 48 0.71 -0.18 16.62
C ILE A 48 -0.73 0.02 17.11
N ALA A 49 -1.39 -1.05 17.52
CA ALA A 49 -2.76 -1.01 18.01
C ALA A 49 -2.91 -0.06 19.21
N GLU A 50 -1.98 -0.09 20.17
CA GLU A 50 -2.00 0.77 21.35
C GLU A 50 -1.77 2.24 21.00
N ARG A 51 -0.82 2.53 20.08
CA ARG A 51 -0.53 3.90 19.67
C ARG A 51 -1.64 4.52 18.81
N LEU A 52 -2.30 3.72 17.99
CA LEU A 52 -3.29 4.22 17.03
C LEU A 52 -4.73 4.17 17.53
N ASP A 53 -5.07 3.39 18.54
CA ASP A 53 -6.43 3.27 19.09
C ASP A 53 -7.08 4.62 19.48
N PRO A 54 -6.36 5.59 20.07
CA PRO A 54 -6.92 6.92 20.36
C PRO A 54 -7.30 7.72 19.10
N HIS A 55 -6.77 7.37 17.95
CA HIS A 55 -6.92 8.07 16.68
C HIS A 55 -7.83 7.33 15.69
N PHE A 56 -7.75 6.01 15.71
CA PHE A 56 -8.52 5.09 14.85
C PHE A 56 -8.92 3.88 15.69
N PRO A 57 -10.20 3.68 15.99
CA PRO A 57 -10.61 2.57 16.83
C PRO A 57 -10.10 1.21 16.31
N VAL A 58 -9.54 0.41 17.19
CA VAL A 58 -9.15 -0.98 16.89
C VAL A 58 -10.40 -1.84 16.96
N LEU A 59 -10.81 -2.41 15.82
CA LEU A 59 -12.12 -3.04 15.66
C LEU A 59 -12.24 -4.38 16.41
N TYR A 60 -11.17 -5.18 16.40
CA TYR A 60 -11.18 -6.50 17.03
C TYR A 60 -10.05 -6.64 18.04
N ARG A 61 -10.39 -7.16 19.22
CA ARG A 61 -9.43 -7.49 20.27
C ARG A 61 -9.81 -8.83 20.90
N GLY A 62 -8.83 -9.61 21.31
CA GLY A 62 -9.04 -10.82 22.08
C GLY A 62 -9.43 -10.56 23.53
N ALA A 63 -9.68 -11.62 24.29
CA ALA A 63 -10.13 -11.55 25.68
C ALA A 63 -9.23 -10.74 26.62
N GLY A 64 -7.93 -10.66 26.33
CA GLY A 64 -6.96 -9.83 27.08
C GLY A 64 -6.82 -8.39 26.58
N GLY A 65 -7.72 -7.90 25.73
CA GLY A 65 -7.65 -6.55 25.13
C GLY A 65 -6.54 -6.39 24.09
N ARG A 66 -5.91 -7.47 23.65
CA ARG A 66 -4.78 -7.48 22.72
C ARG A 66 -5.20 -7.99 21.35
N VAL A 67 -4.42 -7.58 20.34
CA VAL A 67 -4.52 -8.09 18.97
C VAL A 67 -3.54 -9.25 18.76
N ALA A 68 -3.70 -10.00 17.68
CA ALA A 68 -2.76 -11.04 17.25
C ALA A 68 -1.54 -10.40 16.53
N HIS A 69 -1.15 -10.95 15.39
CA HIS A 69 -0.03 -10.43 14.57
C HIS A 69 -0.43 -9.27 13.65
N GLU A 70 -1.71 -8.92 13.63
CA GLU A 70 -2.29 -7.83 12.85
C GLU A 70 -3.31 -7.05 13.68
N CYS A 71 -3.62 -5.83 13.28
CA CYS A 71 -4.72 -5.06 13.86
C CYS A 71 -5.60 -4.44 12.77
N ILE A 72 -6.89 -4.36 13.05
CA ILE A 72 -7.89 -3.77 12.15
C ILE A 72 -8.27 -2.40 12.69
N LEU A 73 -7.95 -1.35 11.95
CA LEU A 73 -8.30 0.03 12.29
C LEU A 73 -9.57 0.45 11.56
N ASP A 74 -10.53 0.99 12.30
CA ASP A 74 -11.83 1.42 11.77
C ASP A 74 -11.76 2.88 11.30
N LEU A 75 -11.88 3.10 9.98
CA LEU A 75 -11.91 4.40 9.35
C LEU A 75 -13.34 4.90 9.03
N ARG A 76 -14.36 4.08 9.25
CA ARG A 76 -15.75 4.47 8.98
C ARG A 76 -16.22 5.73 9.70
N PRO A 77 -15.72 6.05 10.92
CA PRO A 77 -16.00 7.35 11.53
C PRO A 77 -15.59 8.53 10.66
N LEU A 78 -14.43 8.49 9.98
CA LEU A 78 -13.93 9.57 9.12
C LEU A 78 -14.79 9.79 7.88
N LYS A 79 -15.40 8.72 7.36
CA LYS A 79 -16.37 8.86 6.26
C LYS A 79 -17.56 9.72 6.67
N ARG A 80 -18.04 9.55 7.91
CA ARG A 80 -19.20 10.30 8.43
C ARG A 80 -18.85 11.74 8.81
N SER A 81 -17.67 11.95 9.40
CA SER A 81 -17.27 13.25 9.96
C SER A 81 -16.57 14.17 8.96
N ALA A 82 -15.80 13.60 8.00
CA ALA A 82 -14.96 14.35 7.07
C ALA A 82 -15.17 13.97 5.59
N GLY A 83 -16.08 13.04 5.27
CA GLY A 83 -16.30 12.54 3.90
C GLY A 83 -15.10 11.78 3.33
N LEU A 84 -14.19 11.26 4.18
CA LEU A 84 -12.99 10.56 3.76
C LEU A 84 -13.25 9.06 3.64
N GLU A 85 -12.86 8.51 2.51
CA GLU A 85 -12.86 7.07 2.26
C GLU A 85 -11.53 6.43 2.70
N VAL A 86 -11.53 5.12 2.88
CA VAL A 86 -10.31 4.38 3.20
C VAL A 86 -9.21 4.58 2.16
N ASP A 87 -9.59 4.72 0.89
CA ASP A 87 -8.67 5.00 -0.22
C ASP A 87 -7.95 6.36 -0.07
N ASP A 88 -8.61 7.37 0.48
CA ASP A 88 -8.00 8.68 0.71
C ASP A 88 -6.81 8.56 1.66
N LEU A 89 -6.98 7.81 2.76
CA LEU A 89 -5.91 7.51 3.69
C LEU A 89 -4.82 6.66 3.07
N ALA A 90 -5.19 5.59 2.36
CA ALA A 90 -4.24 4.70 1.68
C ALA A 90 -3.36 5.47 0.68
N LYS A 91 -3.97 6.33 -0.13
CA LYS A 91 -3.24 7.18 -1.08
C LYS A 91 -2.37 8.23 -0.37
N ARG A 92 -2.84 8.79 0.73
CA ARG A 92 -2.03 9.75 1.51
C ARG A 92 -0.81 9.10 2.17
N LEU A 93 -0.91 7.86 2.63
CA LEU A 93 0.24 7.10 3.12
C LEU A 93 1.36 6.96 2.08
N MET A 94 1.04 6.90 0.79
CA MET A 94 2.05 6.89 -0.27
C MET A 94 2.88 8.18 -0.29
N ASP A 95 2.28 9.33 0.03
CA ASP A 95 3.01 10.59 0.16
C ASP A 95 3.97 10.58 1.35
N TYR A 96 3.65 9.85 2.42
CA TYR A 96 4.54 9.59 3.55
C TYR A 96 5.60 8.51 3.27
N GLY A 97 5.56 7.88 2.09
CA GLY A 97 6.52 6.85 1.67
C GLY A 97 6.18 5.46 2.20
N PHE A 98 4.90 5.17 2.42
CA PHE A 98 4.42 3.84 2.78
C PHE A 98 3.62 3.22 1.65
N HIS A 99 3.81 1.91 1.45
CA HIS A 99 2.81 1.11 0.79
C HIS A 99 1.62 0.94 1.74
N ALA A 100 0.42 1.26 1.26
CA ALA A 100 -0.75 1.21 2.13
C ALA A 100 -1.02 -0.20 2.66
N PRO A 101 -1.50 -0.34 3.90
CA PRO A 101 -2.02 -1.60 4.41
C PRO A 101 -3.20 -2.10 3.59
N THR A 102 -3.57 -3.38 3.74
CA THR A 102 -4.76 -3.96 3.11
C THR A 102 -6.00 -3.16 3.48
N VAL A 103 -6.72 -2.69 2.47
CA VAL A 103 -7.92 -1.86 2.65
C VAL A 103 -9.21 -2.67 2.54
N SER A 104 -10.22 -2.28 3.31
CA SER A 104 -11.58 -2.85 3.27
C SER A 104 -11.61 -4.37 3.49
N TRP A 105 -10.70 -4.89 4.27
CA TRP A 105 -10.63 -6.28 4.67
C TRP A 105 -10.27 -6.41 6.17
N PRO A 106 -10.91 -7.29 6.93
CA PRO A 106 -12.08 -8.14 6.57
C PRO A 106 -13.40 -7.37 6.49
N VAL A 107 -13.43 -6.10 6.85
CA VAL A 107 -14.62 -5.24 6.88
C VAL A 107 -14.43 -4.03 5.98
N ALA A 108 -15.42 -3.70 5.18
CA ALA A 108 -15.40 -2.50 4.34
C ALA A 108 -15.17 -1.23 5.17
N GLY A 109 -14.28 -0.35 4.69
CA GLY A 109 -13.94 0.90 5.37
C GLY A 109 -12.96 0.77 6.53
N THR A 110 -12.22 -0.34 6.58
CA THR A 110 -11.13 -0.57 7.56
C THR A 110 -9.79 -0.73 6.86
N VAL A 111 -8.71 -0.67 7.61
CA VAL A 111 -7.37 -1.09 7.17
C VAL A 111 -6.83 -2.15 8.09
N MET A 112 -6.22 -3.17 7.53
CA MET A 112 -5.55 -4.25 8.25
C MET A 112 -4.05 -4.00 8.22
N VAL A 113 -3.46 -3.78 9.39
CA VAL A 113 -2.04 -3.51 9.56
C VAL A 113 -1.34 -4.74 10.10
N GLU A 114 -0.43 -5.29 9.32
CA GLU A 114 0.39 -6.45 9.66
C GLU A 114 1.89 -6.07 9.58
N PRO A 115 2.53 -5.69 10.69
CA PRO A 115 3.92 -5.23 10.68
C PRO A 115 4.95 -6.35 10.54
N THR A 116 4.55 -7.62 10.74
CA THR A 116 5.43 -8.79 10.79
C THR A 116 6.53 -8.70 11.88
N GLU A 117 7.54 -9.54 11.80
CA GLU A 117 8.72 -9.51 12.66
C GLU A 117 9.89 -8.71 12.07
N SER A 118 9.79 -8.32 10.81
CA SER A 118 10.92 -7.76 10.05
C SER A 118 11.04 -6.24 10.15
N GLU A 119 9.98 -5.55 10.57
CA GLU A 119 10.01 -4.11 10.71
C GLU A 119 10.77 -3.64 11.95
N SER A 120 11.59 -2.61 11.81
CA SER A 120 12.29 -1.98 12.93
C SER A 120 11.34 -1.16 13.80
N LEU A 121 11.69 -0.95 15.07
CA LEU A 121 10.93 -0.08 15.97
C LEU A 121 10.84 1.36 15.43
N GLU A 122 11.87 1.82 14.75
CA GLU A 122 11.91 3.14 14.10
C GLU A 122 10.86 3.21 12.98
N GLU A 123 10.77 2.18 12.13
CA GLU A 123 9.79 2.12 11.04
C GLU A 123 8.35 2.00 11.57
N LEU A 124 8.13 1.20 12.62
CA LEU A 124 6.84 1.13 13.29
C LEU A 124 6.42 2.50 13.85
N SER A 125 7.38 3.24 14.44
CA SER A 125 7.14 4.58 14.97
C SER A 125 6.82 5.56 13.86
N ARG A 126 7.60 5.55 12.77
CA ARG A 126 7.38 6.38 11.57
C ARG A 126 6.00 6.14 10.96
N PHE A 127 5.56 4.89 10.90
CA PHE A 127 4.22 4.54 10.41
C PHE A 127 3.12 5.12 11.32
N CYS A 128 3.24 4.94 12.64
CA CYS A 128 2.28 5.48 13.58
C CYS A 128 2.22 7.02 13.51
N ASP A 129 3.36 7.68 13.40
CA ASP A 129 3.44 9.15 13.28
C ASP A 129 2.77 9.64 11.99
N ALA A 130 2.97 8.93 10.86
CA ALA A 130 2.27 9.23 9.61
C ALA A 130 0.75 9.09 9.76
N MET A 131 0.27 8.01 10.36
CA MET A 131 -1.16 7.79 10.61
C MET A 131 -1.76 8.89 11.51
N ILE A 132 -1.05 9.27 12.57
CA ILE A 132 -1.49 10.37 13.48
C ILE A 132 -1.53 11.70 12.74
N ALA A 133 -0.53 11.99 11.89
CA ALA A 133 -0.51 13.20 11.07
C ALA A 133 -1.68 13.23 10.08
N ILE A 134 -1.99 12.10 9.42
CA ILE A 134 -3.15 11.95 8.55
C ILE A 134 -4.46 12.18 9.33
N ARG A 135 -4.54 11.68 10.57
CA ARG A 135 -5.71 11.94 11.43
C ARG A 135 -5.86 13.44 11.76
N ALA A 136 -4.74 14.16 11.94
CA ALA A 136 -4.75 15.61 12.12
C ALA A 136 -5.22 16.36 10.86
N GLU A 137 -4.80 15.91 9.65
CA GLU A 137 -5.33 16.45 8.39
C GLU A 137 -6.85 16.23 8.28
N ALA A 138 -7.37 15.07 8.71
CA ALA A 138 -8.80 14.81 8.77
C ALA A 138 -9.51 15.72 9.78
N ALA A 139 -8.92 15.98 10.94
CA ALA A 139 -9.47 16.90 11.92
C ALA A 139 -9.57 18.35 11.40
N ALA A 140 -8.64 18.77 10.54
CA ALA A 140 -8.73 20.08 9.90
C ALA A 140 -9.96 20.17 8.95
N ILE A 141 -10.34 19.09 8.30
CA ILE A 141 -11.57 19.04 7.49
C ILE A 141 -12.80 19.08 8.42
N GLU A 142 -12.81 18.26 9.47
CA GLU A 142 -13.91 18.21 10.45
C GLU A 142 -14.21 19.56 11.11
N SER A 143 -13.18 20.36 11.35
CA SER A 143 -13.29 21.70 11.94
C SER A 143 -13.59 22.82 10.92
N GLY A 144 -13.60 22.51 9.62
CA GLY A 144 -13.76 23.51 8.55
C GLY A 144 -12.49 24.34 8.26
N ALA A 145 -11.34 23.97 8.85
CA ALA A 145 -10.05 24.62 8.56
C ALA A 145 -9.46 24.19 7.21
N ALA A 146 -9.90 23.06 6.67
CA ALA A 146 -9.53 22.59 5.33
C ALA A 146 -10.78 22.33 4.49
N ASP A 147 -10.67 22.56 3.17
CA ASP A 147 -11.75 22.29 2.23
C ASP A 147 -12.07 20.79 2.16
N PRO A 148 -13.32 20.36 2.26
CA PRO A 148 -13.66 18.93 2.28
C PRO A 148 -13.43 18.22 0.94
N LEU A 149 -13.37 18.92 -0.17
CA LEU A 149 -13.18 18.35 -1.52
C LEU A 149 -11.76 18.58 -2.06
N HIS A 150 -11.13 19.69 -1.66
CA HIS A 150 -9.83 20.12 -2.17
C HIS A 150 -8.81 20.20 -1.05
N ASN A 151 -8.30 19.06 -0.61
CA ASN A 151 -7.35 18.92 0.50
C ASN A 151 -6.27 17.86 0.17
N PRO A 152 -5.18 17.75 0.94
CA PRO A 152 -4.11 16.80 0.66
C PRO A 152 -4.55 15.33 0.62
N LEU A 153 -5.53 14.94 1.44
CA LEU A 153 -6.06 13.56 1.46
C LEU A 153 -6.80 13.23 0.17
N LYS A 154 -7.68 14.12 -0.29
CA LYS A 154 -8.41 13.95 -1.56
C LYS A 154 -7.50 14.07 -2.79
N GLY A 155 -6.43 14.87 -2.69
CA GLY A 155 -5.47 15.07 -3.78
C GLY A 155 -4.38 14.01 -3.89
N ALA A 156 -4.17 13.21 -2.85
CA ALA A 156 -3.14 12.19 -2.80
C ALA A 156 -3.41 11.02 -3.80
N PRO A 157 -2.37 10.33 -4.28
CA PRO A 157 -0.95 10.60 -4.03
C PRO A 157 -0.40 11.72 -4.95
N HIS A 158 0.64 12.42 -4.49
CA HIS A 158 1.25 13.53 -5.20
C HIS A 158 2.53 13.07 -5.90
N THR A 159 2.46 12.93 -7.22
CA THR A 159 3.62 12.53 -8.05
C THR A 159 4.61 13.69 -8.22
N LEU A 160 5.85 13.35 -8.60
CA LEU A 160 6.85 14.37 -8.94
C LEU A 160 6.36 15.29 -10.06
N ALA A 161 5.79 14.73 -11.13
CA ALA A 161 5.26 15.49 -12.25
C ALA A 161 4.19 16.51 -11.81
N LEU A 162 3.29 16.11 -10.90
CA LEU A 162 2.27 17.01 -10.37
C LEU A 162 2.86 18.14 -9.54
N VAL A 163 3.84 17.84 -8.67
CA VAL A 163 4.44 18.84 -7.77
C VAL A 163 5.34 19.83 -8.51
N THR A 164 5.94 19.42 -9.62
CA THR A 164 6.84 20.25 -10.44
C THR A 164 6.15 20.95 -11.62
N ALA A 165 4.85 20.73 -11.82
CA ALA A 165 4.10 21.41 -12.85
C ALA A 165 4.09 22.94 -12.64
N ASP A 166 4.03 23.72 -13.73
CA ASP A 166 4.06 25.18 -13.68
C ASP A 166 2.85 25.74 -12.88
N ALA A 167 1.66 25.22 -13.14
CA ALA A 167 0.45 25.60 -12.43
C ALA A 167 0.23 24.75 -11.17
N TRP A 168 -0.21 25.40 -10.09
CA TRP A 168 -0.63 24.76 -8.84
C TRP A 168 -1.93 25.40 -8.34
N GLU A 169 -3.03 24.80 -8.70
CA GLU A 169 -4.38 25.32 -8.39
C GLU A 169 -5.02 24.64 -7.18
N ARG A 170 -4.22 24.29 -6.18
CA ARG A 170 -4.68 23.62 -4.97
C ARG A 170 -4.64 24.56 -3.77
N PRO A 171 -5.61 24.48 -2.83
CA PRO A 171 -5.65 25.36 -1.66
C PRO A 171 -4.62 24.99 -0.56
N TYR A 172 -3.71 24.11 -0.85
CA TYR A 172 -2.59 23.71 0.04
C TYR A 172 -1.26 23.77 -0.72
N SER A 173 -0.15 23.88 0.00
CA SER A 173 1.16 24.08 -0.58
C SER A 173 1.73 22.81 -1.23
N ARG A 174 2.66 22.98 -2.19
CA ARG A 174 3.45 21.88 -2.74
C ARG A 174 4.28 21.18 -1.66
N GLU A 175 4.77 21.91 -0.67
CA GLU A 175 5.49 21.37 0.50
C GLU A 175 4.60 20.38 1.27
N GLN A 176 3.40 20.80 1.62
CA GLN A 176 2.41 19.98 2.32
C GLN A 176 2.02 18.75 1.50
N ALA A 177 1.91 18.89 0.17
CA ALA A 177 1.62 17.79 -0.72
C ALA A 177 2.74 16.75 -0.74
N ALA A 178 3.97 17.22 -1.00
CA ALA A 178 5.11 16.36 -1.31
C ALA A 178 5.84 15.83 -0.07
N PHE A 179 5.93 16.65 1.00
CA PHE A 179 6.76 16.37 2.17
C PHE A 179 5.95 16.47 3.47
N PRO A 180 4.86 15.70 3.60
CA PRO A 180 3.97 15.82 4.76
C PRO A 180 4.64 15.44 6.10
N ALA A 181 5.70 14.63 6.07
CA ALA A 181 6.50 14.30 7.25
C ALA A 181 7.56 15.36 7.58
N GLY A 182 7.55 16.49 6.88
CA GLY A 182 8.46 17.60 7.12
C GLY A 182 9.72 17.61 6.22
N PRO A 183 10.63 18.60 6.42
CA PRO A 183 11.76 18.85 5.50
C PRO A 183 12.74 17.69 5.38
N GLU A 184 12.92 16.89 6.42
CA GLU A 184 13.84 15.75 6.41
C GLU A 184 13.41 14.67 5.43
N GLN A 185 12.12 14.55 5.13
CA GLN A 185 11.59 13.62 4.13
C GLN A 185 12.16 13.89 2.73
N ARG A 186 12.64 15.10 2.43
CA ARG A 186 13.23 15.46 1.13
C ARG A 186 14.43 14.58 0.78
N ARG A 187 15.20 14.14 1.78
CA ARG A 187 16.41 13.34 1.57
C ARG A 187 16.13 11.90 1.18
N SER A 188 14.96 11.39 1.57
CA SER A 188 14.56 9.98 1.37
C SER A 188 13.18 9.86 0.72
N LYS A 189 12.74 10.88 -0.03
CA LYS A 189 11.43 10.87 -0.67
C LYS A 189 11.33 9.76 -1.71
N PHE A 190 10.39 8.86 -1.49
CA PHE A 190 9.92 7.94 -2.49
C PHE A 190 8.71 8.57 -3.20
N TRP A 191 8.83 8.84 -4.49
CA TRP A 191 7.78 9.48 -5.25
C TRP A 191 6.77 8.46 -5.75
N PRO A 192 5.46 8.67 -5.53
CA PRO A 192 4.43 7.86 -6.16
C PRO A 192 4.57 7.94 -7.69
N ALA A 193 4.52 6.78 -8.34
CA ALA A 193 4.68 6.70 -9.79
C ALA A 193 3.45 7.23 -10.55
N VAL A 194 2.26 7.08 -9.96
CA VAL A 194 0.97 7.40 -10.57
C VAL A 194 0.13 8.22 -9.60
N ALA A 195 -0.56 9.25 -10.11
CA ALA A 195 -1.56 9.99 -9.36
C ALA A 195 -2.83 9.13 -9.16
N ARG A 196 -3.85 9.69 -8.51
CA ARG A 196 -5.11 8.98 -8.29
C ARG A 196 -5.77 8.60 -9.62
N ILE A 197 -6.13 7.34 -9.74
CA ILE A 197 -6.85 6.77 -10.88
C ILE A 197 -8.29 6.42 -10.49
N ASP A 198 -9.17 6.37 -11.46
CA ASP A 198 -10.52 5.84 -11.28
C ASP A 198 -10.49 4.32 -11.44
N ASN A 199 -10.32 3.61 -10.31
CA ASN A 199 -10.28 2.16 -10.29
C ASN A 199 -11.59 1.54 -10.81
N ALA A 200 -12.73 2.12 -10.45
CA ALA A 200 -14.03 1.60 -10.86
C ALA A 200 -14.25 1.72 -12.38
N PHE A 201 -13.75 2.78 -12.98
CA PHE A 201 -13.73 2.92 -14.44
C PHE A 201 -12.80 1.89 -15.07
N GLY A 202 -11.57 1.74 -14.56
CA GLY A 202 -10.59 0.78 -15.06
C GLY A 202 -11.11 -0.65 -15.02
N ASP A 203 -11.71 -1.06 -13.92
CA ASP A 203 -12.28 -2.42 -13.75
C ASP A 203 -13.43 -2.72 -14.72
N ARG A 204 -14.18 -1.71 -15.11
CA ARG A 204 -15.31 -1.84 -16.06
C ARG A 204 -14.90 -1.68 -17.51
N ASN A 205 -13.76 -1.12 -17.79
CA ASN A 205 -13.26 -0.79 -19.12
C ASN A 205 -11.87 -1.42 -19.34
N LEU A 206 -11.82 -2.74 -19.22
CA LEU A 206 -10.59 -3.49 -19.43
C LEU A 206 -10.11 -3.33 -20.88
N ILE A 207 -8.86 -2.95 -21.05
CA ILE A 207 -8.19 -2.92 -22.35
C ILE A 207 -7.20 -4.07 -22.38
N CYS A 208 -7.44 -5.04 -23.27
CA CYS A 208 -6.47 -6.11 -23.53
C CYS A 208 -5.40 -5.57 -24.48
N THR A 209 -4.16 -5.50 -23.99
CA THR A 209 -2.98 -5.13 -24.79
C THR A 209 -2.16 -6.35 -25.22
N CYS A 210 -2.67 -7.56 -24.99
CA CYS A 210 -2.02 -8.77 -25.45
C CYS A 210 -2.03 -8.80 -26.99
N PRO A 211 -0.88 -9.11 -27.65
CA PRO A 211 -0.88 -9.32 -29.09
C PRO A 211 -1.82 -10.47 -29.44
N SER A 212 -2.45 -10.39 -30.61
CA SER A 212 -3.30 -11.47 -31.09
C SER A 212 -2.47 -12.73 -31.37
N VAL A 213 -3.13 -13.90 -31.41
CA VAL A 213 -2.45 -15.15 -31.76
C VAL A 213 -1.84 -15.05 -33.16
N GLU A 214 -2.50 -14.34 -34.07
CA GLU A 214 -2.03 -14.07 -35.43
C GLU A 214 -0.75 -13.21 -35.42
N ASP A 215 -0.64 -12.20 -34.56
CA ASP A 215 0.57 -11.39 -34.40
C ASP A 215 1.74 -12.19 -33.85
N LEU A 216 1.47 -13.15 -32.97
CA LEU A 216 2.47 -14.06 -32.41
C LEU A 216 2.85 -15.20 -33.36
N ALA A 217 2.00 -15.50 -34.33
CA ALA A 217 2.22 -16.57 -35.31
C ALA A 217 3.10 -16.13 -36.50
N VAL A 218 3.61 -14.91 -36.52
CA VAL A 218 4.56 -14.46 -37.55
C VAL A 218 5.82 -15.32 -37.45
N PRO A 219 6.21 -16.04 -38.54
CA PRO A 219 7.40 -16.87 -38.51
C PRO A 219 8.62 -16.02 -38.14
N VAL A 220 9.33 -16.44 -37.10
CA VAL A 220 10.66 -15.92 -36.85
C VAL A 220 11.48 -16.17 -38.10
N ARG A 221 11.85 -15.12 -38.84
CA ARG A 221 12.81 -15.27 -39.94
C ARG A 221 14.05 -15.88 -39.31
N SER A 222 14.35 -17.11 -39.68
CA SER A 222 15.64 -17.71 -39.40
C SER A 222 16.66 -16.85 -40.13
N GLU A 223 17.45 -16.07 -39.40
CA GLU A 223 18.69 -15.53 -39.91
C GLU A 223 19.57 -16.76 -40.22
N GLU A 224 19.64 -17.15 -41.47
CA GLU A 224 20.65 -18.07 -41.91
C GLU A 224 22.01 -17.39 -41.74
N HIS A 225 22.67 -17.70 -40.63
CA HIS A 225 24.09 -17.47 -40.53
C HIS A 225 24.79 -18.38 -41.56
N THR A 226 24.91 -17.88 -42.77
CA THR A 226 25.94 -18.40 -43.70
C THR A 226 27.27 -17.98 -43.15
N SER A 227 27.91 -18.83 -42.36
CA SER A 227 29.33 -18.73 -42.08
C SER A 227 30.11 -19.10 -43.35
N GLU A 228 30.45 -18.13 -44.13
CA GLU A 228 31.56 -18.29 -45.08
C GLU A 228 32.86 -18.18 -44.27
N LEU A 229 33.38 -19.35 -43.93
CA LEU A 229 34.81 -19.51 -43.62
C LEU A 229 35.52 -19.75 -44.97
N GLN A 230 36.25 -18.79 -45.44
CA GLN A 230 37.42 -18.94 -46.30
C GLN A 230 38.68 -18.44 -45.61
#